data_ce1fdbf03809ce86650001837988f841
#
_entry.id   ce1fdbf03809ce86650001837988f841
#
_cell.length_a   1.000
_cell.length_b   1.000
_cell.length_c   1.000
_cell.angle_alpha   90.00
_cell.angle_beta   90.00
_cell.angle_gamma   90.00
#
_symmetry.space_group_name_H-M   'P 1'
#
loop_
_entity.id
_entity.type
_entity.pdbx_description
1 polymer ?
#
loop_
_entity_poly.entity_id
_entity_poly.type
_entity_poly.pdbx_seq_one_letter_code
_entity_poly.pdbx_strand_id
1 'polypeptide(L)'
;MSTATLSKDEKDTKAPLGGRFVGAASNYIDERTSLSGFVKELGRKIFPDHWSFMLGEIALWSFVVVFLSGTFLTFFFQASMVETHYTGAYAPMRGIAMSSALESTLHISFDLRGGLLVRQIHHWAALVFIAGIGVHMLRVFFTGAFRKPRELNWVIGFVLFILAMAEGFTGYSLPDDLLSGNGLRIIDGMIKGLPLIGTWTSFLLFGGEFPGTDIVGRLYTLHILLLPMLVIAFIAVHLMLMIINKHTQFAGPGRTNDNVVGYPMMPVYMSKMGGYLFIVFGTIVLIATFFQINPIWNYGPYDPSPVSAGTQPDWYIGFADGALRLAPSNWDIVFLDHTWSFGILAPVAVLGLFIVIVAIYPFIEAWVTGDKREHHIAQRPRNAATRTAIGVAGVIFYAVLWAAASSDLIATHFMLTMEGVIHTLQALLFLGPIIGYFVTKRICIALQKKDREIVLHGFESGRIVRLPGGEFIEVHQPVDKYDRWKLIDVDGYEPLVVRPNAKGRIPWTENLRSAMSRWFFEDRLAPLTQAEIDAADAHQHHVTEGNEAAEVAEIQGAHERAGFPDAPLTVDETHVDETPNTPSTVISTEPVKKPRKKKSEDDE
;
A
#
# COMPACT_ATOMS: atom_id res chain seq x y z
N MET A 1 44.94 41.91 20.79
CA MET A 1 44.50 43.01 21.63
C MET A 1 43.04 42.82 21.98
N SER A 2 42.76 42.85 23.26
CA SER A 2 41.46 42.86 23.94
C SER A 2 40.57 41.62 23.82
N THR A 3 40.81 40.68 24.70
CA THR A 3 39.90 39.62 25.14
C THR A 3 38.84 40.26 26.03
N ALA A 4 37.61 40.37 25.52
CA ALA A 4 36.45 40.69 26.34
C ALA A 4 36.00 39.42 27.07
N THR A 5 36.30 39.35 28.36
CA THR A 5 35.73 38.42 29.33
C THR A 5 34.25 38.76 29.51
N LEU A 6 33.36 37.96 28.95
CA LEU A 6 31.93 38.02 29.27
C LEU A 6 31.73 37.52 30.71
N SER A 7 31.15 38.38 31.55
CA SER A 7 30.88 38.13 32.96
C SER A 7 29.82 37.04 33.12
N LYS A 8 30.12 36.13 34.02
CA LYS A 8 29.31 35.03 34.49
C LYS A 8 28.31 35.54 35.54
N ASP A 9 27.27 36.25 35.05
CA ASP A 9 26.10 36.62 35.87
C ASP A 9 24.83 36.39 35.07
N GLU A 10 24.57 35.12 34.76
CA GLU A 10 23.27 34.71 34.26
C GLU A 10 22.44 34.20 35.43
N LYS A 11 21.42 34.98 35.76
CA LYS A 11 20.46 34.79 36.83
C LYS A 11 19.95 33.34 36.86
N ASP A 12 20.27 32.65 37.94
CA ASP A 12 19.71 31.38 38.36
C ASP A 12 18.18 31.53 38.58
N THR A 13 17.40 31.58 37.50
CA THR A 13 15.95 31.47 37.57
C THR A 13 15.63 30.02 37.96
N LYS A 14 15.41 29.82 39.28
CA LYS A 14 15.06 28.53 39.86
C LYS A 14 13.86 27.97 39.11
N ALA A 15 14.10 26.94 38.28
CA ALA A 15 13.03 26.20 37.60
C ALA A 15 11.97 25.75 38.62
N PRO A 16 10.68 25.80 38.28
CA PRO A 16 9.60 25.37 39.17
C PRO A 16 9.85 23.92 39.65
N LEU A 17 9.35 23.60 40.84
CA LEU A 17 9.59 22.28 41.52
C LEU A 17 9.41 21.08 40.60
N GLY A 18 8.40 21.10 39.71
CA GLY A 18 8.17 20.06 38.70
C GLY A 18 9.33 19.97 37.69
N GLY A 19 9.90 21.09 37.24
CA GLY A 19 11.05 21.12 36.33
C GLY A 19 12.33 20.57 36.97
N ARG A 20 12.51 20.75 38.27
CA ARG A 20 13.65 20.19 39.02
C ARG A 20 13.55 18.67 39.15
N PHE A 21 12.34 18.14 39.45
CA PHE A 21 12.09 16.70 39.53
C PHE A 21 12.29 16.02 38.18
N VAL A 22 11.72 16.57 37.12
CA VAL A 22 11.88 16.05 35.75
C VAL A 22 13.36 16.10 35.33
N GLY A 23 14.06 17.19 35.61
CA GLY A 23 15.51 17.31 35.34
C GLY A 23 16.35 16.29 36.11
N ALA A 24 16.09 16.09 37.41
CA ALA A 24 16.79 15.10 38.22
C ALA A 24 16.51 13.65 37.75
N ALA A 25 15.26 13.31 37.43
CA ALA A 25 14.88 12.01 36.89
C ALA A 25 15.52 11.77 35.51
N SER A 26 15.50 12.77 34.64
CA SER A 26 16.14 12.72 33.32
C SER A 26 17.66 12.48 33.45
N ASN A 27 18.34 13.23 34.32
CA ASN A 27 19.77 13.06 34.54
C ASN A 27 20.08 11.68 35.11
N TYR A 28 19.29 11.20 36.09
CA TYR A 28 19.46 9.86 36.69
C TYR A 28 19.36 8.74 35.65
N ILE A 29 18.38 8.85 34.73
CA ILE A 29 18.19 7.87 33.64
C ILE A 29 19.35 7.98 32.64
N ASP A 30 19.73 9.20 32.27
CA ASP A 30 20.75 9.44 31.25
C ASP A 30 22.15 8.98 31.68
N GLU A 31 22.53 9.21 32.94
CA GLU A 31 23.79 8.72 33.50
C GLU A 31 23.93 7.20 33.43
N ARG A 32 22.82 6.46 33.42
CA ARG A 32 22.80 4.97 33.41
C ARG A 32 22.56 4.36 32.05
N THR A 33 21.90 5.07 31.15
CA THR A 33 21.44 4.51 29.87
C THR A 33 22.01 5.24 28.66
N SER A 34 22.62 6.42 28.84
CA SER A 34 23.02 7.34 27.75
C SER A 34 21.87 7.65 26.79
N LEU A 35 20.63 7.64 27.30
CA LEU A 35 19.40 7.77 26.52
C LEU A 35 19.34 9.10 25.77
N SER A 36 19.83 10.21 26.40
CA SER A 36 19.84 11.52 25.75
C SER A 36 20.71 11.54 24.50
N GLY A 37 21.85 10.85 24.54
CA GLY A 37 22.74 10.69 23.38
C GLY A 37 22.05 9.94 22.24
N PHE A 38 21.40 8.83 22.56
CA PHE A 38 20.64 8.04 21.60
C PHE A 38 19.46 8.83 20.99
N VAL A 39 18.65 9.48 21.82
CA VAL A 39 17.52 10.31 21.35
C VAL A 39 18.00 11.46 20.48
N LYS A 40 19.12 12.11 20.85
CA LYS A 40 19.72 13.19 20.05
C LYS A 40 20.23 12.68 18.70
N GLU A 41 20.85 11.53 18.64
CA GLU A 41 21.28 10.90 17.39
C GLU A 41 20.09 10.53 16.52
N LEU A 42 19.08 9.89 17.10
CA LEU A 42 17.85 9.54 16.42
C LEU A 42 17.11 10.78 15.89
N GLY A 43 17.01 11.83 16.71
CA GLY A 43 16.36 13.09 16.32
C GLY A 43 17.03 13.83 15.15
N ARG A 44 18.31 13.55 14.90
CA ARG A 44 19.06 14.12 13.76
C ARG A 44 18.97 13.31 12.49
N LYS A 45 18.41 12.08 12.51
CA LYS A 45 18.23 11.26 11.30
C LYS A 45 17.34 12.00 10.32
N ILE A 46 17.72 11.96 9.05
CA ILE A 46 16.99 12.61 7.96
C ILE A 46 15.98 11.65 7.36
N PHE A 47 14.75 12.13 7.22
CA PHE A 47 13.67 11.40 6.56
C PHE A 47 13.25 12.14 5.28
N PRO A 48 13.19 11.44 4.13
CA PRO A 48 12.73 12.05 2.89
C PRO A 48 11.22 12.33 2.98
N ASP A 49 10.82 13.45 2.39
CA ASP A 49 9.43 13.87 2.36
C ASP A 49 8.79 13.51 1.01
N HIS A 50 7.78 12.63 1.06
CA HIS A 50 6.94 12.28 -0.10
C HIS A 50 5.66 11.64 0.40
N TRP A 51 4.50 12.01 -0.20
CA TRP A 51 3.20 11.54 0.23
C TRP A 51 3.08 10.00 0.30
N SER A 52 3.73 9.26 -0.62
CA SER A 52 3.66 7.79 -0.64
C SER A 52 4.36 7.11 0.54
N PHE A 53 5.19 7.84 1.29
CA PHE A 53 5.81 7.31 2.51
C PHE A 53 4.81 7.29 3.67
N MET A 54 3.80 8.16 3.62
CA MET A 54 2.73 8.21 4.62
C MET A 54 1.83 6.97 4.63
N LEU A 55 1.87 6.11 3.59
CA LEU A 55 1.11 4.86 3.57
C LEU A 55 1.47 3.91 4.73
N GLY A 56 2.76 3.83 5.10
CA GLY A 56 3.19 3.09 6.28
C GLY A 56 2.75 3.73 7.60
N GLU A 57 2.62 5.07 7.62
CA GLU A 57 2.14 5.81 8.78
C GLU A 57 0.62 5.61 8.99
N ILE A 58 -0.17 5.48 7.91
CA ILE A 58 -1.59 5.11 8.02
C ILE A 58 -1.72 3.78 8.77
N ALA A 59 -0.95 2.77 8.37
CA ALA A 59 -0.96 1.48 9.05
C ALA A 59 -0.56 1.62 10.52
N LEU A 60 0.55 2.32 10.81
CA LEU A 60 1.03 2.51 12.19
C LEU A 60 -0.02 3.22 13.08
N TRP A 61 -0.60 4.31 12.61
CA TRP A 61 -1.57 5.06 13.41
C TRP A 61 -2.91 4.34 13.55
N SER A 62 -3.34 3.61 12.52
CA SER A 62 -4.51 2.74 12.63
C SER A 62 -4.27 1.60 13.62
N PHE A 63 -3.05 1.04 13.67
CA PHE A 63 -2.67 0.07 14.69
C PHE A 63 -2.78 0.64 16.11
N VAL A 64 -2.32 1.88 16.34
CA VAL A 64 -2.46 2.53 17.64
C VAL A 64 -3.93 2.67 18.03
N VAL A 65 -4.78 3.06 17.09
CA VAL A 65 -6.24 3.20 17.32
C VAL A 65 -6.87 1.85 17.64
N VAL A 66 -6.57 0.80 16.87
CA VAL A 66 -7.13 -0.54 17.11
C VAL A 66 -6.65 -1.12 18.44
N PHE A 67 -5.39 -0.91 18.79
CA PHE A 67 -4.84 -1.37 20.06
C PHE A 67 -5.52 -0.70 21.26
N LEU A 68 -5.66 0.62 21.24
CA LEU A 68 -6.31 1.36 22.34
C LEU A 68 -7.80 1.04 22.46
N SER A 69 -8.52 0.99 21.35
CA SER A 69 -9.95 0.63 21.36
C SER A 69 -10.16 -0.84 21.77
N GLY A 70 -9.29 -1.75 21.33
CA GLY A 70 -9.30 -3.16 21.74
C GLY A 70 -9.07 -3.32 23.24
N THR A 71 -8.07 -2.62 23.80
CA THR A 71 -7.83 -2.60 25.25
C THR A 71 -9.09 -2.19 26.03
N PHE A 72 -9.83 -1.16 25.54
CA PHE A 72 -11.10 -0.80 26.15
C PHE A 72 -12.13 -1.94 26.09
N LEU A 73 -12.27 -2.59 24.95
CA LEU A 73 -13.26 -3.67 24.75
C LEU A 73 -12.98 -4.89 25.63
N THR A 74 -11.72 -5.18 25.99
CA THR A 74 -11.39 -6.32 26.86
C THR A 74 -12.01 -6.23 28.25
N PHE A 75 -12.35 -5.03 28.74
CA PHE A 75 -12.99 -4.87 30.03
C PHE A 75 -14.46 -5.32 30.07
N PHE A 76 -15.09 -5.48 28.91
CA PHE A 76 -16.53 -5.73 28.80
C PHE A 76 -16.87 -7.03 28.08
N PHE A 77 -15.95 -7.58 27.29
CA PHE A 77 -16.16 -8.81 26.51
C PHE A 77 -15.96 -10.06 27.38
N GLN A 78 -16.85 -11.05 27.22
CA GLN A 78 -16.78 -12.36 27.90
C GLN A 78 -16.46 -13.45 26.89
N ALA A 79 -15.25 -13.99 26.95
CA ALA A 79 -14.76 -15.03 26.04
C ALA A 79 -15.26 -16.42 26.43
N SER A 80 -16.57 -16.67 26.33
CA SER A 80 -17.20 -17.91 26.75
C SER A 80 -18.30 -18.36 25.80
N MET A 81 -18.36 -19.64 25.52
CA MET A 81 -19.42 -20.30 24.75
C MET A 81 -20.53 -20.88 25.63
N VAL A 82 -20.54 -20.58 26.93
CA VAL A 82 -21.62 -20.99 27.82
C VAL A 82 -22.92 -20.32 27.38
N GLU A 83 -23.98 -21.13 27.25
CA GLU A 83 -25.29 -20.67 26.84
C GLU A 83 -25.92 -19.73 27.89
N THR A 84 -26.46 -18.64 27.42
CA THR A 84 -27.19 -17.64 28.20
C THR A 84 -28.38 -17.10 27.39
N HIS A 85 -29.25 -16.32 28.03
CA HIS A 85 -30.36 -15.67 27.36
C HIS A 85 -30.18 -14.15 27.42
N TYR A 86 -30.21 -13.49 26.27
CA TYR A 86 -30.04 -12.04 26.24
C TYR A 86 -31.19 -11.31 26.93
N THR A 87 -30.86 -10.45 27.88
CA THR A 87 -31.83 -9.66 28.66
C THR A 87 -31.67 -8.13 28.48
N GLY A 88 -30.72 -7.69 27.66
CA GLY A 88 -30.34 -6.29 27.48
C GLY A 88 -31.35 -5.43 26.70
N ALA A 89 -30.95 -4.22 26.32
CA ALA A 89 -31.80 -3.19 25.73
C ALA A 89 -32.33 -3.51 24.33
N TYR A 90 -31.61 -4.33 23.53
CA TYR A 90 -31.99 -4.63 22.15
C TYR A 90 -33.15 -5.65 22.10
N ALA A 91 -34.38 -5.13 22.02
CA ALA A 91 -35.63 -5.89 22.15
C ALA A 91 -35.73 -7.11 21.18
N PRO A 92 -35.30 -7.04 19.89
CA PRO A 92 -35.45 -8.17 18.98
C PRO A 92 -34.70 -9.44 19.41
N MET A 93 -33.66 -9.32 20.25
CA MET A 93 -32.84 -10.46 20.71
C MET A 93 -33.18 -10.92 22.13
N ARG A 94 -34.12 -10.26 22.83
CA ARG A 94 -34.50 -10.63 24.21
C ARG A 94 -35.06 -12.05 24.28
N GLY A 95 -34.56 -12.83 25.23
CA GLY A 95 -35.00 -14.18 25.48
C GLY A 95 -34.43 -15.21 24.47
N ILE A 96 -33.64 -14.78 23.50
CA ILE A 96 -32.94 -15.71 22.58
C ILE A 96 -31.75 -16.31 23.31
N ALA A 97 -31.63 -17.65 23.22
CA ALA A 97 -30.48 -18.38 23.71
C ALA A 97 -29.26 -18.09 22.80
N MET A 98 -28.13 -17.81 23.42
CA MET A 98 -26.88 -17.49 22.71
C MET A 98 -25.67 -17.76 23.60
N SER A 99 -24.46 -17.72 23.04
CA SER A 99 -23.25 -17.76 23.85
C SER A 99 -23.04 -16.48 24.67
N SER A 100 -22.35 -16.58 25.80
CA SER A 100 -21.98 -15.40 26.60
C SER A 100 -21.10 -14.42 25.80
N ALA A 101 -20.35 -14.91 24.80
CA ALA A 101 -19.58 -14.07 23.89
C ALA A 101 -20.49 -13.15 23.06
N LEU A 102 -21.54 -13.69 22.44
CA LEU A 102 -22.50 -12.89 21.70
C LEU A 102 -23.29 -11.96 22.61
N GLU A 103 -23.75 -12.44 23.76
CA GLU A 103 -24.47 -11.68 24.76
C GLU A 103 -23.66 -10.45 25.20
N SER A 104 -22.38 -10.65 25.59
CA SER A 104 -21.52 -9.53 26.00
C SER A 104 -21.22 -8.55 24.86
N THR A 105 -21.15 -9.02 23.60
CA THR A 105 -20.97 -8.15 22.44
C THR A 105 -22.23 -7.31 22.16
N LEU A 106 -23.43 -7.87 22.36
CA LEU A 106 -24.69 -7.12 22.32
C LEU A 106 -24.76 -6.10 23.45
N HIS A 107 -24.36 -6.49 24.68
CA HIS A 107 -24.28 -5.59 25.83
C HIS A 107 -23.34 -4.40 25.56
N ILE A 108 -22.14 -4.65 25.00
CA ILE A 108 -21.23 -3.57 24.55
C ILE A 108 -21.93 -2.66 23.55
N SER A 109 -22.70 -3.22 22.61
CA SER A 109 -23.30 -2.45 21.52
C SER A 109 -24.50 -1.61 21.94
N PHE A 110 -25.33 -2.07 22.89
CA PHE A 110 -26.62 -1.46 23.18
C PHE A 110 -26.80 -0.98 24.63
N ASP A 111 -26.07 -1.57 25.59
CA ASP A 111 -26.23 -1.23 26.99
C ASP A 111 -25.11 -0.34 27.52
N LEU A 112 -23.91 -0.42 26.93
CA LEU A 112 -22.76 0.38 27.31
C LEU A 112 -22.75 1.72 26.58
N ARG A 113 -22.69 2.84 27.32
CA ARG A 113 -22.59 4.18 26.72
C ARG A 113 -21.32 4.30 25.86
N GLY A 114 -21.50 4.62 24.57
CA GLY A 114 -20.40 4.73 23.60
C GLY A 114 -19.80 3.39 23.14
N GLY A 115 -20.27 2.27 23.69
CA GLY A 115 -19.74 0.96 23.39
C GLY A 115 -19.85 0.58 21.91
N LEU A 116 -20.99 0.85 21.29
CA LEU A 116 -21.18 0.67 19.86
C LEU A 116 -20.14 1.47 19.04
N LEU A 117 -19.93 2.74 19.38
CA LEU A 117 -18.95 3.58 18.68
C LEU A 117 -17.54 3.04 18.83
N VAL A 118 -17.12 2.64 20.05
CA VAL A 118 -15.77 2.09 20.26
C VAL A 118 -15.61 0.76 19.52
N ARG A 119 -16.62 -0.11 19.51
CA ARG A 119 -16.60 -1.35 18.74
C ARG A 119 -16.47 -1.09 17.24
N GLN A 120 -17.18 -0.10 16.71
CA GLN A 120 -17.06 0.30 15.30
C GLN A 120 -15.71 0.95 14.98
N ILE A 121 -15.18 1.80 15.86
CA ILE A 121 -13.81 2.36 15.73
C ILE A 121 -12.80 1.23 15.67
N HIS A 122 -12.92 0.24 16.55
CA HIS A 122 -12.02 -0.92 16.58
C HIS A 122 -12.04 -1.68 15.26
N HIS A 123 -13.21 -2.03 14.76
CA HIS A 123 -13.35 -2.78 13.52
C HIS A 123 -12.87 -1.97 12.29
N TRP A 124 -13.27 -0.69 12.16
CA TRP A 124 -12.80 0.17 11.08
C TRP A 124 -11.30 0.41 11.13
N ALA A 125 -10.74 0.61 12.33
CA ALA A 125 -9.30 0.75 12.50
C ALA A 125 -8.53 -0.51 12.05
N ALA A 126 -9.05 -1.71 12.35
CA ALA A 126 -8.48 -2.97 11.90
C ALA A 126 -8.49 -3.09 10.37
N LEU A 127 -9.60 -2.74 9.71
CA LEU A 127 -9.68 -2.77 8.24
C LEU A 127 -8.74 -1.76 7.59
N VAL A 128 -8.66 -0.53 8.13
CA VAL A 128 -7.73 0.50 7.63
C VAL A 128 -6.28 0.09 7.87
N PHE A 129 -5.98 -0.56 8.99
CA PHE A 129 -4.66 -1.10 9.30
C PHE A 129 -4.21 -2.13 8.26
N ILE A 130 -5.04 -3.14 7.98
CA ILE A 130 -4.71 -4.20 7.01
C ILE A 130 -4.62 -3.61 5.59
N ALA A 131 -5.56 -2.75 5.19
CA ALA A 131 -5.52 -2.07 3.90
C ALA A 131 -4.28 -1.19 3.76
N GLY A 132 -3.93 -0.44 4.81
CA GLY A 132 -2.74 0.40 4.88
C GLY A 132 -1.46 -0.40 4.67
N ILE A 133 -1.31 -1.55 5.34
CA ILE A 133 -0.18 -2.47 5.14
C ILE A 133 -0.14 -2.95 3.69
N GLY A 134 -1.29 -3.41 3.14
CA GLY A 134 -1.38 -3.91 1.77
C GLY A 134 -0.93 -2.87 0.74
N VAL A 135 -1.45 -1.65 0.81
CA VAL A 135 -1.08 -0.55 -0.11
C VAL A 135 0.38 -0.12 0.11
N HIS A 136 0.86 -0.09 1.36
CA HIS A 136 2.27 0.16 1.67
C HIS A 136 3.18 -0.89 1.03
N MET A 137 2.84 -2.17 1.14
CA MET A 137 3.59 -3.26 0.49
C MET A 137 3.61 -3.12 -1.04
N LEU A 138 2.47 -2.84 -1.66
CA LEU A 138 2.40 -2.60 -3.11
C LEU A 138 3.32 -1.44 -3.53
N ARG A 139 3.31 -0.33 -2.77
CA ARG A 139 4.22 0.79 -3.01
C ARG A 139 5.68 0.35 -2.91
N VAL A 140 6.08 -0.37 -1.86
CA VAL A 140 7.44 -0.87 -1.68
C VAL A 140 7.85 -1.79 -2.83
N PHE A 141 6.95 -2.68 -3.27
CA PHE A 141 7.16 -3.60 -4.39
C PHE A 141 7.38 -2.85 -5.70
N PHE A 142 6.43 -2.01 -6.11
CA PHE A 142 6.48 -1.34 -7.40
C PHE A 142 7.63 -0.34 -7.54
N THR A 143 8.10 0.23 -6.42
CA THR A 143 9.26 1.14 -6.42
C THR A 143 10.59 0.44 -6.19
N GLY A 144 10.60 -0.89 -6.00
CA GLY A 144 11.81 -1.65 -5.69
C GLY A 144 12.50 -1.22 -4.38
N ALA A 145 11.73 -0.65 -3.44
CA ALA A 145 12.26 -0.19 -2.16
C ALA A 145 12.72 -1.34 -1.25
N PHE A 146 12.32 -2.58 -1.56
CA PHE A 146 12.74 -3.82 -0.89
C PHE A 146 14.16 -4.26 -1.25
N ARG A 147 14.78 -3.69 -2.31
CA ARG A 147 16.13 -4.10 -2.76
C ARG A 147 17.16 -3.86 -1.66
N LYS A 148 18.32 -4.49 -1.79
CA LYS A 148 19.41 -4.37 -0.83
C LYS A 148 19.64 -2.92 -0.37
N PRO A 149 19.73 -2.67 0.96
CA PRO A 149 19.87 -3.60 2.10
C PRO A 149 18.54 -3.91 2.83
N ARG A 150 17.36 -3.84 2.17
CA ARG A 150 16.03 -3.89 2.82
C ARG A 150 15.25 -5.18 2.58
N GLU A 151 15.90 -6.22 2.07
CA GLU A 151 15.26 -7.52 1.78
C GLU A 151 14.66 -8.12 3.05
N LEU A 152 15.41 -8.09 4.15
CA LEU A 152 14.91 -8.59 5.44
C LEU A 152 13.73 -7.75 5.96
N ASN A 153 13.78 -6.44 5.76
CA ASN A 153 12.69 -5.56 6.17
C ASN A 153 11.40 -5.81 5.37
N TRP A 154 11.51 -6.21 4.11
CA TRP A 154 10.38 -6.69 3.31
C TRP A 154 9.78 -7.96 3.92
N VAL A 155 10.61 -8.97 4.25
CA VAL A 155 10.12 -10.22 4.86
C VAL A 155 9.39 -9.95 6.17
N ILE A 156 9.94 -9.09 7.03
CA ILE A 156 9.31 -8.70 8.30
C ILE A 156 7.99 -7.97 8.04
N GLY A 157 7.95 -7.04 7.08
CA GLY A 157 6.72 -6.36 6.69
C GLY A 157 5.66 -7.31 6.14
N PHE A 158 6.07 -8.34 5.40
CA PHE A 158 5.18 -9.39 4.93
C PHE A 158 4.65 -10.26 6.08
N VAL A 159 5.50 -10.64 7.03
CA VAL A 159 5.07 -11.35 8.25
C VAL A 159 4.08 -10.51 9.05
N LEU A 160 4.31 -9.19 9.18
CA LEU A 160 3.35 -8.27 9.79
C LEU A 160 1.99 -8.28 9.07
N PHE A 161 1.97 -8.37 7.74
CA PHE A 161 0.73 -8.46 6.97
C PHE A 161 -0.03 -9.75 7.29
N ILE A 162 0.67 -10.90 7.34
CA ILE A 162 0.06 -12.19 7.72
C ILE A 162 -0.45 -12.17 9.16
N LEU A 163 0.34 -11.62 10.09
CA LEU A 163 -0.08 -11.46 11.49
C LEU A 163 -1.31 -10.55 11.62
N ALA A 164 -1.37 -9.46 10.85
CA ALA A 164 -2.52 -8.56 10.84
C ALA A 164 -3.79 -9.26 10.32
N MET A 165 -3.67 -10.11 9.29
CA MET A 165 -4.80 -10.93 8.82
C MET A 165 -5.23 -11.96 9.88
N ALA A 166 -4.29 -12.62 10.54
CA ALA A 166 -4.59 -13.56 11.62
C ALA A 166 -5.24 -12.85 12.82
N GLU A 167 -4.76 -11.66 13.15
CA GLU A 167 -5.32 -10.79 14.20
C GLU A 167 -6.76 -10.39 13.87
N GLY A 168 -6.99 -9.93 12.63
CA GLY A 168 -8.33 -9.59 12.15
C GLY A 168 -9.27 -10.80 12.18
N PHE A 169 -8.83 -11.97 11.71
CA PHE A 169 -9.63 -13.19 11.71
C PHE A 169 -10.00 -13.65 13.12
N THR A 170 -9.02 -13.67 14.05
CA THR A 170 -9.30 -14.07 15.43
C THR A 170 -10.29 -13.12 16.10
N GLY A 171 -10.16 -11.79 15.90
CA GLY A 171 -11.07 -10.79 16.43
C GLY A 171 -12.48 -10.83 15.82
N TYR A 172 -12.56 -11.01 14.51
CA TYR A 172 -13.81 -11.16 13.79
C TYR A 172 -14.62 -12.37 14.27
N SER A 173 -13.94 -13.43 14.71
CA SER A 173 -14.56 -14.68 15.15
C SER A 173 -15.03 -14.66 16.61
N LEU A 174 -14.70 -13.64 17.41
CA LEU A 174 -15.02 -13.59 18.84
C LEU A 174 -16.53 -13.47 19.15
N PRO A 175 -17.35 -12.71 18.40
CA PRO A 175 -18.75 -12.51 18.72
C PRO A 175 -19.61 -13.77 18.67
N ASP A 176 -19.18 -14.84 18.02
CA ASP A 176 -19.91 -16.10 17.86
C ASP A 176 -21.31 -15.90 17.23
N ASP A 177 -21.38 -14.97 16.28
CA ASP A 177 -22.56 -14.74 15.45
C ASP A 177 -22.56 -15.62 14.20
N LEU A 178 -23.70 -15.70 13.51
CA LEU A 178 -23.85 -16.55 12.33
C LEU A 178 -22.80 -16.27 11.24
N LEU A 179 -22.42 -15.01 11.03
CA LEU A 179 -21.46 -14.61 10.02
C LEU A 179 -20.05 -15.13 10.38
N SER A 180 -19.60 -14.87 11.62
CA SER A 180 -18.27 -15.29 12.09
C SER A 180 -18.16 -16.81 12.26
N GLY A 181 -19.22 -17.46 12.71
CA GLY A 181 -19.27 -18.92 12.84
C GLY A 181 -19.15 -19.64 11.48
N ASN A 182 -19.74 -19.10 10.41
CA ASN A 182 -19.52 -19.60 9.06
C ASN A 182 -18.06 -19.47 8.59
N GLY A 183 -17.38 -18.36 8.95
CA GLY A 183 -15.94 -18.21 8.72
C GLY A 183 -15.11 -19.29 9.42
N LEU A 184 -15.44 -19.60 10.67
CA LEU A 184 -14.81 -20.69 11.43
C LEU A 184 -15.10 -22.06 10.80
N ARG A 185 -16.30 -22.28 10.27
CA ARG A 185 -16.67 -23.53 9.58
C ARG A 185 -15.83 -23.75 8.31
N ILE A 186 -15.58 -22.69 7.54
CA ILE A 186 -14.71 -22.76 6.36
C ILE A 186 -13.29 -23.17 6.76
N ILE A 187 -12.74 -22.53 7.80
CA ILE A 187 -11.40 -22.86 8.32
C ILE A 187 -11.35 -24.31 8.86
N ASP A 188 -12.38 -24.76 9.58
CA ASP A 188 -12.48 -26.14 10.05
C ASP A 188 -12.46 -27.13 8.87
N GLY A 189 -13.24 -26.84 7.81
CA GLY A 189 -13.25 -27.62 6.58
C GLY A 189 -11.88 -27.67 5.89
N MET A 190 -11.17 -26.54 5.82
CA MET A 190 -9.81 -26.47 5.27
C MET A 190 -8.82 -27.32 6.10
N ILE A 191 -8.89 -27.23 7.43
CA ILE A 191 -8.05 -28.01 8.33
C ILE A 191 -8.34 -29.50 8.17
N LYS A 192 -9.60 -29.91 8.20
CA LYS A 192 -10.01 -31.32 8.03
C LYS A 192 -9.63 -31.89 6.67
N GLY A 193 -9.52 -31.04 5.64
CA GLY A 193 -9.03 -31.43 4.32
C GLY A 193 -7.53 -31.79 4.29
N LEU A 194 -6.75 -31.49 5.34
CA LEU A 194 -5.36 -31.91 5.44
C LEU A 194 -5.29 -33.40 5.78
N PRO A 195 -4.71 -34.25 4.92
CA PRO A 195 -4.65 -35.69 5.20
C PRO A 195 -3.81 -35.99 6.42
N LEU A 196 -4.12 -37.08 7.12
CA LEU A 196 -3.44 -37.61 8.31
C LEU A 196 -3.61 -36.78 9.58
N ILE A 197 -3.42 -35.45 9.51
CA ILE A 197 -3.36 -34.58 10.69
C ILE A 197 -4.60 -33.69 10.86
N GLY A 198 -5.39 -33.51 9.80
CA GLY A 198 -6.44 -32.47 9.76
C GLY A 198 -7.50 -32.67 10.84
N THR A 199 -8.03 -33.85 11.00
CA THR A 199 -9.04 -34.16 12.03
C THR A 199 -8.51 -33.93 13.45
N TRP A 200 -7.27 -34.37 13.71
CA TRP A 200 -6.63 -34.14 15.01
C TRP A 200 -6.37 -32.66 15.27
N THR A 201 -5.94 -31.94 14.27
CA THR A 201 -5.70 -30.49 14.38
C THR A 201 -6.99 -29.74 14.64
N SER A 202 -8.06 -30.08 13.93
CA SER A 202 -9.40 -29.52 14.13
C SER A 202 -9.87 -29.78 15.58
N PHE A 203 -9.85 -31.04 16.01
CA PHE A 203 -10.28 -31.42 17.36
C PHE A 203 -9.46 -30.69 18.45
N LEU A 204 -8.14 -30.57 18.25
CA LEU A 204 -7.28 -29.84 19.17
C LEU A 204 -7.61 -28.34 19.19
N LEU A 205 -7.85 -27.73 18.02
CA LEU A 205 -8.11 -26.28 17.91
C LEU A 205 -9.48 -25.90 18.50
N PHE A 206 -10.52 -26.67 18.19
CA PHE A 206 -11.90 -26.38 18.61
C PHE A 206 -12.22 -26.92 20.01
N GLY A 207 -11.37 -27.79 20.58
CA GLY A 207 -11.60 -28.39 21.91
C GLY A 207 -12.64 -29.51 21.88
N GLY A 208 -12.81 -30.16 20.72
CA GLY A 208 -13.79 -31.21 20.46
C GLY A 208 -14.24 -31.20 19.01
N GLU A 209 -15.39 -31.83 18.75
CA GLU A 209 -16.04 -31.72 17.43
C GLU A 209 -16.52 -30.29 17.19
N PHE A 210 -16.44 -29.84 15.92
CA PHE A 210 -16.90 -28.51 15.52
C PHE A 210 -18.40 -28.33 15.84
N PRO A 211 -18.82 -27.18 16.43
CA PRO A 211 -18.07 -25.94 16.68
C PRO A 211 -17.18 -25.97 17.92
N GLY A 212 -17.25 -26.98 18.78
CA GLY A 212 -16.50 -27.06 20.03
C GLY A 212 -16.96 -26.08 21.09
N THR A 213 -16.36 -26.14 22.29
CA THR A 213 -16.69 -25.27 23.43
C THR A 213 -15.56 -24.30 23.79
N ASP A 214 -14.35 -24.55 23.30
CA ASP A 214 -13.14 -23.84 23.74
C ASP A 214 -12.65 -22.80 22.72
N ILE A 215 -13.17 -22.81 21.50
CA ILE A 215 -12.62 -22.04 20.38
C ILE A 215 -12.59 -20.54 20.67
N VAL A 216 -13.68 -19.97 21.20
CA VAL A 216 -13.76 -18.51 21.46
C VAL A 216 -12.74 -18.11 22.54
N GLY A 217 -12.59 -18.89 23.61
CA GLY A 217 -11.59 -18.62 24.65
C GLY A 217 -10.15 -18.68 24.11
N ARG A 218 -9.86 -19.64 23.23
CA ARG A 218 -8.56 -19.79 22.57
C ARG A 218 -8.27 -18.64 21.61
N LEU A 219 -9.23 -18.30 20.75
CA LEU A 219 -9.12 -17.16 19.83
C LEU A 219 -8.95 -15.84 20.59
N TYR A 220 -9.67 -15.66 21.71
CA TYR A 220 -9.51 -14.49 22.56
C TYR A 220 -8.10 -14.35 23.11
N THR A 221 -7.53 -15.43 23.63
CA THR A 221 -6.15 -15.42 24.13
C THR A 221 -5.13 -15.09 23.02
N LEU A 222 -5.33 -15.63 21.82
CA LEU A 222 -4.52 -15.29 20.66
C LEU A 222 -4.65 -13.81 20.31
N HIS A 223 -5.88 -13.30 20.23
CA HIS A 223 -6.22 -11.95 19.79
C HIS A 223 -5.77 -10.85 20.75
N ILE A 224 -5.90 -11.04 22.06
CA ILE A 224 -5.55 -9.97 23.03
C ILE A 224 -4.10 -10.05 23.54
N LEU A 225 -3.43 -11.17 23.38
CA LEU A 225 -2.10 -11.38 23.96
C LEU A 225 -1.05 -11.77 22.95
N LEU A 226 -1.15 -12.96 22.35
CA LEU A 226 -0.06 -13.53 21.57
C LEU A 226 0.17 -12.75 20.26
N LEU A 227 -0.87 -12.54 19.47
CA LEU A 227 -0.76 -11.87 18.17
C LEU A 227 -0.39 -10.40 18.33
N PRO A 228 -1.03 -9.59 19.21
CA PRO A 228 -0.62 -8.20 19.40
C PRO A 228 0.82 -8.07 19.90
N MET A 229 1.26 -8.96 20.79
CA MET A 229 2.66 -8.97 21.27
C MET A 229 3.64 -9.20 20.11
N LEU A 230 3.34 -10.16 19.23
CA LEU A 230 4.15 -10.42 18.04
C LEU A 230 4.13 -9.23 17.08
N VAL A 231 2.95 -8.66 16.81
CA VAL A 231 2.81 -7.49 15.93
C VAL A 231 3.63 -6.32 16.46
N ILE A 232 3.55 -6.00 17.75
CA ILE A 232 4.34 -4.92 18.37
C ILE A 232 5.85 -5.21 18.26
N ALA A 233 6.27 -6.43 18.54
CA ALA A 233 7.68 -6.81 18.43
C ALA A 233 8.20 -6.68 17.00
N PHE A 234 7.45 -7.16 16.02
CA PHE A 234 7.82 -7.05 14.61
C PHE A 234 7.75 -5.61 14.08
N ILE A 235 6.78 -4.78 14.53
CA ILE A 235 6.75 -3.34 14.21
C ILE A 235 8.03 -2.68 14.73
N ALA A 236 8.43 -2.95 15.96
CA ALA A 236 9.64 -2.37 16.55
C ALA A 236 10.89 -2.74 15.74
N VAL A 237 11.04 -4.01 15.35
CA VAL A 237 12.15 -4.47 14.51
C VAL A 237 12.09 -3.87 13.11
N HIS A 238 10.90 -3.79 12.50
CA HIS A 238 10.68 -3.20 11.16
C HIS A 238 11.11 -1.74 11.11
N LEU A 239 10.69 -0.94 12.09
CA LEU A 239 11.06 0.48 12.20
C LEU A 239 12.55 0.64 12.53
N MET A 240 13.11 -0.20 13.39
CA MET A 240 14.55 -0.17 13.70
C MET A 240 15.39 -0.46 12.45
N LEU A 241 15.03 -1.47 11.67
CA LEU A 241 15.73 -1.78 10.41
C LEU A 241 15.59 -0.63 9.38
N MET A 242 14.46 0.05 9.34
CA MET A 242 14.27 1.22 8.49
C MET A 242 15.21 2.37 8.89
N ILE A 243 15.42 2.59 10.19
CA ILE A 243 16.35 3.60 10.71
C ILE A 243 17.81 3.22 10.41
N ILE A 244 18.18 1.95 10.59
CA ILE A 244 19.55 1.45 10.36
C ILE A 244 19.89 1.51 8.86
N ASN A 245 19.02 0.97 8.01
CA ASN A 245 19.23 0.83 6.57
C ASN A 245 18.92 2.10 5.77
N LYS A 246 18.59 3.21 6.43
CA LYS A 246 18.12 4.47 5.86
C LYS A 246 16.82 4.29 5.04
N HIS A 247 16.06 5.36 4.92
CA HIS A 247 14.84 5.38 4.10
C HIS A 247 15.17 5.51 2.61
N THR A 248 14.37 4.88 1.72
CA THR A 248 14.45 5.15 0.28
C THR A 248 13.93 6.54 -0.06
N GLN A 249 14.47 7.14 -1.11
CA GLN A 249 14.04 8.43 -1.65
C GLN A 249 13.81 8.33 -3.16
N PHE A 250 12.97 9.17 -3.73
CA PHE A 250 12.83 9.26 -5.18
C PHE A 250 13.98 10.07 -5.79
N ALA A 251 14.31 9.78 -7.06
CA ALA A 251 15.30 10.55 -7.81
C ALA A 251 14.95 12.04 -7.81
N GLY A 252 15.97 12.88 -7.73
CA GLY A 252 15.84 14.33 -7.71
C GLY A 252 17.20 15.00 -7.50
N PRO A 253 17.29 16.32 -7.63
CA PRO A 253 18.53 17.04 -7.47
C PRO A 253 19.20 16.75 -6.13
N GLY A 254 20.50 16.46 -6.16
CA GLY A 254 21.32 16.17 -4.98
C GLY A 254 21.03 14.84 -4.27
N ARG A 255 20.13 14.00 -4.79
CA ARG A 255 19.78 12.69 -4.23
C ARG A 255 20.59 11.59 -4.92
N THR A 256 21.30 10.81 -4.14
CA THR A 256 22.14 9.69 -4.60
C THR A 256 21.84 8.44 -3.78
N ASN A 257 22.46 7.31 -4.15
CA ASN A 257 22.38 6.09 -3.36
C ASN A 257 23.20 6.16 -2.05
N ASP A 258 24.01 7.20 -1.84
CA ASP A 258 24.88 7.34 -0.66
C ASP A 258 24.30 8.28 0.39
N ASN A 259 23.37 9.15 0.02
CA ASN A 259 22.77 10.16 0.90
C ASN A 259 21.26 9.99 1.08
N VAL A 260 20.70 10.75 2.03
CA VAL A 260 19.26 10.93 2.19
C VAL A 260 18.99 12.43 2.30
N VAL A 261 18.10 12.94 1.45
CA VAL A 261 17.67 14.35 1.43
C VAL A 261 16.24 14.44 1.94
N GLY A 262 16.01 15.26 2.96
CA GLY A 262 14.70 15.40 3.59
C GLY A 262 14.76 16.27 4.84
N TYR A 263 13.91 15.99 5.81
CA TYR A 263 13.81 16.73 7.07
C TYR A 263 14.36 15.93 8.24
N PRO A 264 14.95 16.60 9.26
CA PRO A 264 15.35 15.91 10.48
C PRO A 264 14.12 15.36 11.21
N MET A 265 14.31 14.20 11.87
CA MET A 265 13.23 13.58 12.64
C MET A 265 12.66 14.56 13.66
N MET A 266 13.52 15.23 14.43
CA MET A 266 13.11 16.24 15.40
C MET A 266 13.55 17.64 14.96
N PRO A 267 12.68 18.64 15.03
CA PRO A 267 11.26 18.57 15.42
C PRO A 267 10.32 18.31 14.22
N VAL A 268 10.79 18.52 12.96
CA VAL A 268 9.94 18.72 11.79
C VAL A 268 9.14 17.47 11.44
N TYR A 269 9.82 16.32 11.26
CA TYR A 269 9.16 15.09 10.86
C TYR A 269 8.17 14.59 11.93
N MET A 270 8.58 14.65 13.22
CA MET A 270 7.71 14.26 14.34
C MET A 270 6.47 15.14 14.49
N SER A 271 6.57 16.44 14.25
CA SER A 271 5.40 17.33 14.25
C SER A 271 4.44 16.98 13.11
N LYS A 272 4.96 16.66 11.93
CA LYS A 272 4.18 16.22 10.78
C LYS A 272 3.48 14.88 11.06
N MET A 273 4.20 13.90 11.60
CA MET A 273 3.63 12.61 12.01
C MET A 273 2.55 12.76 13.08
N GLY A 274 2.77 13.60 14.09
CA GLY A 274 1.78 13.88 15.12
C GLY A 274 0.50 14.50 14.57
N GLY A 275 0.62 15.45 13.64
CA GLY A 275 -0.55 16.00 12.93
C GLY A 275 -1.28 14.93 12.12
N TYR A 276 -0.53 14.05 11.48
CA TYR A 276 -1.10 12.97 10.67
C TYR A 276 -1.82 11.91 11.51
N LEU A 277 -1.34 11.60 12.72
CA LEU A 277 -2.07 10.76 13.68
C LEU A 277 -3.51 11.28 13.90
N PHE A 278 -3.67 12.58 14.14
CA PHE A 278 -5.01 13.16 14.36
C PHE A 278 -5.90 13.07 13.12
N ILE A 279 -5.32 13.20 11.91
CA ILE A 279 -6.07 13.03 10.66
C ILE A 279 -6.55 11.58 10.53
N VAL A 280 -5.67 10.59 10.72
CA VAL A 280 -6.02 9.16 10.63
C VAL A 280 -7.06 8.80 11.69
N PHE A 281 -6.85 9.19 12.95
CA PHE A 281 -7.79 8.96 14.04
C PHE A 281 -9.15 9.61 13.78
N GLY A 282 -9.17 10.90 13.41
CA GLY A 282 -10.40 11.63 13.10
C GLY A 282 -11.16 11.00 11.93
N THR A 283 -10.47 10.56 10.88
CA THR A 283 -11.07 9.87 9.74
C THR A 283 -11.71 8.55 10.17
N ILE A 284 -11.02 7.73 10.96
CA ILE A 284 -11.57 6.46 11.48
C ILE A 284 -12.81 6.71 12.34
N VAL A 285 -12.78 7.71 13.24
CA VAL A 285 -13.93 8.06 14.08
C VAL A 285 -15.11 8.53 13.24
N LEU A 286 -14.88 9.36 12.22
CA LEU A 286 -15.95 9.82 11.31
C LEU A 286 -16.57 8.64 10.55
N ILE A 287 -15.76 7.76 9.97
CA ILE A 287 -16.27 6.58 9.27
C ILE A 287 -17.05 5.68 10.25
N ALA A 288 -16.52 5.43 11.43
CA ALA A 288 -17.18 4.62 12.45
C ALA A 288 -18.50 5.23 12.95
N THR A 289 -18.63 6.55 12.89
CA THR A 289 -19.86 7.23 13.31
C THR A 289 -20.96 7.14 12.25
N PHE A 290 -20.61 7.29 10.98
CA PHE A 290 -21.59 7.39 9.89
C PHE A 290 -21.82 6.08 9.15
N PHE A 291 -20.87 5.16 9.16
CA PHE A 291 -20.95 3.90 8.43
C PHE A 291 -20.89 2.71 9.40
N GLN A 292 -22.03 2.05 9.54
CA GLN A 292 -22.14 0.85 10.35
C GLN A 292 -21.32 -0.29 9.71
N ILE A 293 -20.59 -1.02 10.55
CA ILE A 293 -19.85 -2.21 10.13
C ILE A 293 -20.17 -3.38 11.06
N ASN A 294 -20.27 -4.57 10.48
CA ASN A 294 -20.52 -5.83 11.16
C ASN A 294 -21.66 -5.76 12.22
N PRO A 295 -22.91 -5.55 11.77
CA PRO A 295 -24.08 -5.48 12.66
C PRO A 295 -24.50 -6.90 13.08
N ILE A 296 -23.77 -7.48 14.04
CA ILE A 296 -23.94 -8.88 14.49
C ILE A 296 -25.38 -9.22 14.91
N TRP A 297 -26.15 -8.25 15.39
CA TRP A 297 -27.55 -8.42 15.75
C TRP A 297 -28.47 -8.72 14.56
N ASN A 298 -28.05 -8.45 13.34
CA ASN A 298 -28.79 -8.81 12.12
C ASN A 298 -28.57 -10.27 11.73
N TYR A 299 -27.49 -10.87 12.19
CA TYR A 299 -27.12 -12.26 11.88
C TYR A 299 -27.61 -13.24 12.93
N GLY A 300 -27.67 -12.82 14.20
CA GLY A 300 -28.05 -13.67 15.32
C GLY A 300 -26.97 -14.67 15.76
N PRO A 301 -27.28 -15.54 16.73
CA PRO A 301 -26.33 -16.53 17.23
C PRO A 301 -25.96 -17.55 16.14
N TYR A 302 -24.75 -18.07 16.22
CA TYR A 302 -24.29 -19.13 15.32
C TYR A 302 -25.07 -20.43 15.56
N ASP A 303 -25.62 -20.98 14.49
CA ASP A 303 -26.21 -22.31 14.44
C ASP A 303 -25.49 -23.12 13.34
N PRO A 304 -24.84 -24.24 13.64
CA PRO A 304 -24.16 -25.06 12.64
C PRO A 304 -25.09 -25.87 11.75
N SER A 305 -26.38 -25.98 12.09
CA SER A 305 -27.33 -26.84 11.38
C SER A 305 -27.77 -26.29 10.01
N PRO A 306 -28.10 -24.99 9.83
CA PRO A 306 -28.46 -24.47 8.53
C PRO A 306 -27.25 -24.17 7.66
N VAL A 307 -27.43 -24.28 6.34
CA VAL A 307 -26.48 -23.73 5.37
C VAL A 307 -26.89 -22.29 5.10
N SER A 308 -26.00 -21.34 5.43
CA SER A 308 -26.22 -19.93 5.16
C SER A 308 -25.54 -19.52 3.86
N ALA A 309 -26.36 -19.13 2.86
CA ALA A 309 -25.87 -18.50 1.64
C ALA A 309 -25.76 -16.96 1.85
N GLY A 310 -24.83 -16.31 1.14
CA GLY A 310 -24.65 -14.85 1.18
C GLY A 310 -23.89 -14.34 2.40
N THR A 311 -23.33 -15.21 3.23
CA THR A 311 -22.37 -14.83 4.27
C THR A 311 -20.96 -14.81 3.70
N GLN A 312 -20.27 -13.69 3.86
CA GLN A 312 -18.94 -13.49 3.32
C GLN A 312 -17.96 -13.30 4.49
N PRO A 313 -16.75 -13.92 4.45
CA PRO A 313 -15.70 -13.58 5.39
C PRO A 313 -15.23 -12.13 5.16
N ASP A 314 -14.55 -11.56 6.12
CA ASP A 314 -13.92 -10.25 5.94
C ASP A 314 -13.03 -10.24 4.69
N TRP A 315 -13.03 -9.11 3.97
CA TRP A 315 -12.44 -8.97 2.64
C TRP A 315 -10.97 -9.43 2.55
N TYR A 316 -10.18 -9.25 3.61
CA TYR A 316 -8.76 -9.60 3.62
C TYR A 316 -8.50 -11.12 3.66
N ILE A 317 -9.50 -11.94 4.00
CA ILE A 317 -9.45 -13.41 3.95
C ILE A 317 -10.20 -13.95 2.74
N GLY A 318 -11.03 -13.14 2.09
CA GLY A 318 -11.89 -13.56 0.98
C GLY A 318 -11.15 -14.30 -0.14
N PHE A 319 -9.89 -13.97 -0.40
CA PHE A 319 -9.10 -14.67 -1.41
C PHE A 319 -8.97 -16.19 -1.14
N ALA A 320 -8.96 -16.62 0.12
CA ALA A 320 -8.90 -18.04 0.49
C ALA A 320 -10.24 -18.74 0.22
N ASP A 321 -11.36 -18.11 0.59
CA ASP A 321 -12.70 -18.60 0.26
C ASP A 321 -12.91 -18.66 -1.25
N GLY A 322 -12.50 -17.61 -1.98
CA GLY A 322 -12.57 -17.59 -3.43
C GLY A 322 -11.75 -18.70 -4.11
N ALA A 323 -10.59 -19.04 -3.57
CA ALA A 323 -9.78 -20.13 -4.10
C ALA A 323 -10.50 -21.49 -3.95
N LEU A 324 -11.18 -21.72 -2.81
CA LEU A 324 -11.99 -22.92 -2.60
C LEU A 324 -13.20 -22.97 -3.54
N ARG A 325 -13.89 -21.85 -3.75
CA ARG A 325 -15.06 -21.77 -4.66
C ARG A 325 -14.71 -22.03 -6.13
N LEU A 326 -13.50 -21.72 -6.56
CA LEU A 326 -13.02 -21.96 -7.92
C LEU A 326 -12.46 -23.38 -8.12
N ALA A 327 -12.16 -24.10 -7.06
CA ALA A 327 -11.64 -25.47 -7.14
C ALA A 327 -12.74 -26.47 -7.56
N PRO A 328 -12.39 -27.54 -8.31
CA PRO A 328 -13.33 -28.60 -8.61
C PRO A 328 -13.77 -29.32 -7.32
N SER A 329 -15.07 -29.39 -7.06
CA SER A 329 -15.64 -29.90 -5.81
C SER A 329 -15.56 -31.43 -5.65
N ASN A 330 -15.34 -32.16 -6.73
CA ASN A 330 -15.35 -33.64 -6.78
C ASN A 330 -13.97 -34.24 -7.11
N TRP A 331 -12.91 -33.50 -6.84
CA TRP A 331 -11.54 -33.93 -7.10
C TRP A 331 -10.94 -34.61 -5.87
N ASP A 332 -11.45 -35.83 -5.59
CA ASP A 332 -11.01 -36.63 -4.44
C ASP A 332 -10.33 -37.91 -4.91
N ILE A 333 -9.25 -38.30 -4.25
CA ILE A 333 -8.49 -39.51 -4.51
C ILE A 333 -8.36 -40.28 -3.19
N VAL A 334 -8.70 -41.56 -3.18
CA VAL A 334 -8.44 -42.46 -2.04
C VAL A 334 -7.08 -43.10 -2.22
N PHE A 335 -6.17 -42.84 -1.29
CA PHE A 335 -4.81 -43.36 -1.31
C PHE A 335 -4.33 -43.63 0.13
N LEU A 336 -3.76 -44.81 0.39
CA LEU A 336 -3.34 -45.27 1.72
C LEU A 336 -4.46 -45.19 2.78
N ASP A 337 -5.67 -45.65 2.41
CA ASP A 337 -6.88 -45.64 3.26
C ASP A 337 -7.32 -44.24 3.75
N HIS A 338 -6.81 -43.18 3.12
CA HIS A 338 -7.20 -41.80 3.39
C HIS A 338 -7.79 -41.15 2.13
N THR A 339 -8.80 -40.29 2.31
CA THR A 339 -9.31 -39.43 1.24
C THR A 339 -8.45 -38.18 1.15
N TRP A 340 -7.91 -37.96 -0.04
CA TRP A 340 -7.15 -36.76 -0.40
C TRP A 340 -8.05 -35.85 -1.23
N SER A 341 -8.61 -34.84 -0.58
CA SER A 341 -9.48 -33.87 -1.27
C SER A 341 -8.65 -32.80 -1.96
N PHE A 342 -8.36 -33.00 -3.24
CA PHE A 342 -7.62 -32.03 -4.05
C PHE A 342 -8.43 -30.76 -4.33
N GLY A 343 -9.77 -30.82 -4.20
CA GLY A 343 -10.62 -29.63 -4.17
C GLY A 343 -10.27 -28.65 -3.04
N ILE A 344 -9.66 -29.14 -1.95
CA ILE A 344 -9.16 -28.32 -0.83
C ILE A 344 -7.63 -28.17 -0.89
N LEU A 345 -6.92 -29.28 -1.09
CA LEU A 345 -5.45 -29.29 -1.03
C LEU A 345 -4.80 -28.43 -2.12
N ALA A 346 -5.31 -28.46 -3.35
CA ALA A 346 -4.74 -27.70 -4.46
C ALA A 346 -4.84 -26.18 -4.24
N PRO A 347 -6.02 -25.61 -3.92
CA PRO A 347 -6.09 -24.17 -3.61
C PRO A 347 -5.22 -23.79 -2.42
N VAL A 348 -5.20 -24.57 -1.34
CA VAL A 348 -4.35 -24.30 -0.17
C VAL A 348 -2.85 -24.32 -0.55
N ALA A 349 -2.42 -25.30 -1.36
CA ALA A 349 -1.05 -25.39 -1.84
C ALA A 349 -0.66 -24.22 -2.75
N VAL A 350 -1.56 -23.84 -3.69
CA VAL A 350 -1.34 -22.69 -4.59
C VAL A 350 -1.26 -21.39 -3.81
N LEU A 351 -2.14 -21.17 -2.83
CA LEU A 351 -2.08 -20.00 -1.95
C LEU A 351 -0.81 -19.99 -1.10
N GLY A 352 -0.45 -21.13 -0.52
CA GLY A 352 0.80 -21.26 0.24
C GLY A 352 2.03 -20.95 -0.61
N LEU A 353 2.09 -21.46 -1.84
CA LEU A 353 3.15 -21.15 -2.79
C LEU A 353 3.18 -19.66 -3.15
N PHE A 354 2.03 -19.06 -3.41
CA PHE A 354 1.92 -17.63 -3.70
C PHE A 354 2.46 -16.78 -2.53
N ILE A 355 2.06 -17.10 -1.29
CA ILE A 355 2.54 -16.45 -0.07
C ILE A 355 4.06 -16.57 0.05
N VAL A 356 4.63 -17.75 -0.16
CA VAL A 356 6.08 -17.97 -0.10
C VAL A 356 6.80 -17.17 -1.19
N ILE A 357 6.31 -17.18 -2.42
CA ILE A 357 6.91 -16.41 -3.53
C ILE A 357 6.94 -14.91 -3.22
N VAL A 358 5.84 -14.36 -2.70
CA VAL A 358 5.78 -12.93 -2.32
C VAL A 358 6.76 -12.62 -1.20
N ALA A 359 6.86 -13.47 -0.18
CA ALA A 359 7.78 -13.29 0.94
C ALA A 359 9.25 -13.25 0.49
N ILE A 360 9.65 -14.18 -0.39
CA ILE A 360 11.04 -14.33 -0.82
C ILE A 360 11.39 -13.58 -2.11
N TYR A 361 10.44 -12.82 -2.67
CA TYR A 361 10.60 -12.12 -3.95
C TYR A 361 11.89 -11.26 -4.04
N PRO A 362 12.29 -10.49 -3.01
CA PRO A 362 13.54 -9.73 -3.06
C PRO A 362 14.77 -10.57 -3.37
N PHE A 363 14.84 -11.76 -2.80
CA PHE A 363 15.96 -12.69 -3.01
C PHE A 363 15.91 -13.34 -4.40
N ILE A 364 14.69 -13.62 -4.90
CA ILE A 364 14.51 -14.11 -6.27
C ILE A 364 14.98 -13.05 -7.28
N GLU A 365 14.53 -11.80 -7.12
CA GLU A 365 14.95 -10.71 -8.01
C GLU A 365 16.45 -10.46 -7.94
N ALA A 366 17.04 -10.39 -6.75
CA ALA A 366 18.48 -10.23 -6.58
C ALA A 366 19.28 -11.39 -7.21
N TRP A 367 18.76 -12.61 -7.14
CA TRP A 367 19.37 -13.77 -7.78
C TRP A 367 19.26 -13.70 -9.31
N VAL A 368 18.10 -13.35 -9.85
CA VAL A 368 17.86 -13.21 -11.30
C VAL A 368 18.70 -12.09 -11.90
N THR A 369 18.68 -10.91 -11.27
CA THR A 369 19.39 -9.73 -11.79
C THR A 369 20.89 -9.82 -11.57
N GLY A 370 21.35 -10.51 -10.53
CA GLY A 370 22.76 -10.54 -10.11
C GLY A 370 23.22 -9.23 -9.46
N ASP A 371 22.32 -8.30 -9.20
CA ASP A 371 22.65 -7.00 -8.60
C ASP A 371 22.97 -7.14 -7.12
N LYS A 372 24.15 -6.67 -6.73
CA LYS A 372 24.64 -6.69 -5.34
C LYS A 372 24.78 -5.28 -4.73
N ARG A 373 24.49 -4.25 -5.51
CA ARG A 373 24.60 -2.84 -5.07
C ARG A 373 23.55 -2.51 -4.03
N GLU A 374 23.81 -1.48 -3.25
CA GLU A 374 22.81 -0.88 -2.36
C GLU A 374 21.97 0.13 -3.13
N HIS A 375 20.67 0.16 -2.84
CA HIS A 375 19.70 0.99 -3.54
C HIS A 375 18.96 1.88 -2.57
N HIS A 376 19.29 3.16 -2.52
CA HIS A 376 18.56 4.17 -1.73
C HIS A 376 17.61 5.01 -2.59
N ILE A 377 17.79 5.00 -3.91
CA ILE A 377 16.84 5.63 -4.84
C ILE A 377 15.77 4.62 -5.23
N ALA A 378 14.50 4.99 -5.00
CA ALA A 378 13.34 4.24 -5.43
C ALA A 378 13.18 4.35 -6.95
N GLN A 379 12.94 3.22 -7.61
CA GLN A 379 12.69 3.19 -9.05
C GLN A 379 11.26 3.60 -9.38
N ARG A 380 11.07 4.24 -10.52
CA ARG A 380 9.74 4.43 -11.09
C ARG A 380 9.25 3.08 -11.64
N PRO A 381 7.97 2.69 -11.40
CA PRO A 381 7.45 1.40 -11.85
C PRO A 381 7.69 1.14 -13.35
N ARG A 382 7.55 2.18 -14.20
CA ARG A 382 7.77 2.08 -15.64
C ARG A 382 9.21 1.71 -16.02
N ASN A 383 10.21 2.04 -15.19
CA ASN A 383 11.61 1.74 -15.44
C ASN A 383 11.98 0.29 -15.08
N ALA A 384 11.16 -0.38 -14.28
CA ALA A 384 11.25 -1.80 -13.94
C ALA A 384 10.06 -2.56 -14.56
N ALA A 385 9.95 -2.56 -15.89
CA ALA A 385 8.79 -3.04 -16.63
C ALA A 385 8.41 -4.49 -16.29
N THR A 386 9.39 -5.41 -16.21
CA THR A 386 9.14 -6.82 -15.90
C THR A 386 8.66 -7.00 -14.45
N ARG A 387 9.30 -6.35 -13.46
CA ARG A 387 8.82 -6.35 -12.06
C ARG A 387 7.40 -5.82 -11.98
N THR A 388 7.13 -4.70 -12.62
CA THR A 388 5.80 -4.06 -12.61
C THR A 388 4.75 -4.98 -13.23
N ALA A 389 5.09 -5.64 -14.34
CA ALA A 389 4.20 -6.59 -15.01
C ALA A 389 3.92 -7.83 -14.13
N ILE A 390 4.94 -8.38 -13.47
CA ILE A 390 4.77 -9.49 -12.50
C ILE A 390 3.86 -9.04 -11.34
N GLY A 391 4.09 -7.85 -10.80
CA GLY A 391 3.28 -7.31 -9.70
C GLY A 391 1.82 -7.13 -10.08
N VAL A 392 1.54 -6.58 -11.27
CA VAL A 392 0.17 -6.43 -11.77
C VAL A 392 -0.48 -7.79 -12.02
N ALA A 393 0.26 -8.76 -12.57
CA ALA A 393 -0.25 -10.13 -12.73
C ALA A 393 -0.64 -10.75 -11.36
N GLY A 394 0.19 -10.58 -10.33
CA GLY A 394 -0.12 -11.02 -8.97
C GLY A 394 -1.33 -10.30 -8.36
N VAL A 395 -1.46 -9.00 -8.58
CA VAL A 395 -2.65 -8.23 -8.13
C VAL A 395 -3.93 -8.71 -8.83
N ILE A 396 -3.87 -8.99 -10.15
CA ILE A 396 -5.02 -9.52 -10.89
C ILE A 396 -5.38 -10.92 -10.36
N PHE A 397 -4.39 -11.80 -10.16
CA PHE A 397 -4.63 -13.13 -9.58
C PHE A 397 -5.36 -13.01 -8.23
N TYR A 398 -4.87 -12.19 -7.32
CA TYR A 398 -5.50 -11.94 -6.03
C TYR A 398 -6.92 -11.36 -6.16
N ALA A 399 -7.09 -10.37 -7.05
CA ALA A 399 -8.39 -9.74 -7.28
C ALA A 399 -9.45 -10.70 -7.82
N VAL A 400 -9.07 -11.64 -8.68
CA VAL A 400 -9.98 -12.68 -9.19
C VAL A 400 -10.39 -13.62 -8.06
N LEU A 401 -9.47 -14.05 -7.21
CA LEU A 401 -9.80 -14.84 -6.02
C LEU A 401 -10.73 -14.10 -5.07
N TRP A 402 -10.46 -12.82 -4.85
CA TRP A 402 -11.31 -11.96 -4.02
C TRP A 402 -12.72 -11.80 -4.62
N ALA A 403 -12.85 -11.61 -5.92
CA ALA A 403 -14.14 -11.57 -6.62
C ALA A 403 -14.87 -12.90 -6.52
N ALA A 404 -14.14 -14.03 -6.58
CA ALA A 404 -14.71 -15.37 -6.46
C ALA A 404 -15.35 -15.62 -5.09
N ALA A 405 -14.80 -15.04 -4.01
CA ALA A 405 -15.42 -15.09 -2.69
C ALA A 405 -16.83 -14.46 -2.66
N SER A 406 -17.09 -13.51 -3.55
CA SER A 406 -18.39 -12.84 -3.69
C SER A 406 -19.21 -13.34 -4.89
N SER A 407 -18.91 -14.53 -5.42
CA SER A 407 -19.56 -15.06 -6.63
C SER A 407 -21.07 -15.19 -6.50
N ASP A 408 -21.58 -15.57 -5.34
CA ASP A 408 -22.99 -15.66 -5.00
C ASP A 408 -23.69 -14.28 -4.99
N LEU A 409 -23.03 -13.28 -4.42
CA LEU A 409 -23.52 -11.90 -4.44
C LEU A 409 -23.51 -11.34 -5.87
N ILE A 410 -22.44 -11.60 -6.65
CA ILE A 410 -22.36 -11.19 -8.05
C ILE A 410 -23.50 -11.84 -8.85
N ALA A 411 -23.68 -13.15 -8.71
CA ALA A 411 -24.75 -13.88 -9.40
C ALA A 411 -26.13 -13.31 -9.06
N THR A 412 -26.42 -13.07 -7.78
CA THR A 412 -27.70 -12.56 -7.31
C THR A 412 -27.96 -11.12 -7.75
N HIS A 413 -26.99 -10.20 -7.56
CA HIS A 413 -27.18 -8.80 -7.88
C HIS A 413 -27.29 -8.51 -9.39
N PHE A 414 -26.56 -9.27 -10.19
CA PHE A 414 -26.53 -9.08 -11.65
C PHE A 414 -27.47 -10.06 -12.38
N MET A 415 -28.26 -10.85 -11.65
CA MET A 415 -29.18 -11.85 -12.21
C MET A 415 -28.49 -12.85 -13.16
N LEU A 416 -27.25 -13.25 -12.80
CA LEU A 416 -26.44 -14.20 -13.56
C LEU A 416 -26.59 -15.62 -13.01
N THR A 417 -26.27 -16.61 -13.81
CA THR A 417 -26.17 -17.99 -13.33
C THR A 417 -24.88 -18.15 -12.50
N MET A 418 -24.97 -18.85 -11.37
CA MET A 418 -23.81 -19.11 -10.51
C MET A 418 -22.68 -19.82 -11.27
N GLU A 419 -23.05 -20.81 -12.07
CA GLU A 419 -22.12 -21.56 -12.91
C GLU A 419 -21.41 -20.69 -13.94
N GLY A 420 -22.11 -19.74 -14.59
CA GLY A 420 -21.55 -18.79 -15.53
C GLY A 420 -20.53 -17.85 -14.85
N VAL A 421 -20.83 -17.39 -13.63
CA VAL A 421 -19.91 -16.56 -12.82
C VAL A 421 -18.66 -17.35 -12.47
N ILE A 422 -18.80 -18.59 -11.97
CA ILE A 422 -17.66 -19.45 -11.59
C ILE A 422 -16.77 -19.74 -12.80
N HIS A 423 -17.33 -20.17 -13.94
CA HIS A 423 -16.55 -20.46 -15.14
C HIS A 423 -15.82 -19.22 -15.67
N THR A 424 -16.47 -18.06 -15.62
CA THR A 424 -15.84 -16.78 -16.01
C THR A 424 -14.65 -16.46 -15.11
N LEU A 425 -14.81 -16.60 -13.80
CA LEU A 425 -13.73 -16.33 -12.83
C LEU A 425 -12.60 -17.37 -12.93
N GLN A 426 -12.92 -18.66 -13.21
CA GLN A 426 -11.92 -19.68 -13.51
C GLN A 426 -11.09 -19.31 -14.75
N ALA A 427 -11.73 -18.88 -15.84
CA ALA A 427 -11.02 -18.41 -17.02
C ALA A 427 -10.16 -17.18 -16.73
N LEU A 428 -10.68 -16.20 -15.98
CA LEU A 428 -9.96 -15.00 -15.59
C LEU A 428 -8.79 -15.29 -14.63
N LEU A 429 -8.88 -16.32 -13.80
CA LEU A 429 -7.80 -16.73 -12.90
C LEU A 429 -6.50 -17.07 -13.65
N PHE A 430 -6.62 -17.69 -14.82
CA PHE A 430 -5.47 -18.06 -15.66
C PHE A 430 -5.14 -17.01 -16.71
N LEU A 431 -6.14 -16.51 -17.43
CA LEU A 431 -5.93 -15.58 -18.54
C LEU A 431 -5.63 -14.16 -18.05
N GLY A 432 -6.28 -13.74 -16.96
CA GLY A 432 -6.15 -12.38 -16.43
C GLY A 432 -4.72 -11.99 -16.09
N PRO A 433 -3.98 -12.77 -15.27
CA PRO A 433 -2.58 -12.51 -14.96
C PRO A 433 -1.67 -12.46 -16.20
N ILE A 434 -1.90 -13.35 -17.17
CA ILE A 434 -1.11 -13.40 -18.42
C ILE A 434 -1.35 -12.14 -19.24
N ILE A 435 -2.60 -11.77 -19.47
CA ILE A 435 -2.97 -10.55 -20.20
C ILE A 435 -2.43 -9.32 -19.47
N GLY A 436 -2.64 -9.26 -18.14
CA GLY A 436 -2.16 -8.19 -17.30
C GLY A 436 -0.65 -8.00 -17.37
N TYR A 437 0.11 -9.09 -17.37
CA TYR A 437 1.57 -9.05 -17.55
C TYR A 437 1.97 -8.40 -18.87
N PHE A 438 1.46 -8.87 -19.99
CA PHE A 438 1.85 -8.37 -21.30
C PHE A 438 1.38 -6.92 -21.53
N VAL A 439 0.14 -6.59 -21.16
CA VAL A 439 -0.38 -5.22 -21.28
C VAL A 439 0.44 -4.25 -20.45
N THR A 440 0.70 -4.59 -19.19
CA THR A 440 1.49 -3.73 -18.30
C THR A 440 2.91 -3.54 -18.81
N LYS A 441 3.57 -4.61 -19.27
CA LYS A 441 4.92 -4.51 -19.82
C LYS A 441 4.96 -3.58 -21.03
N ARG A 442 4.00 -3.68 -21.95
CA ARG A 442 3.88 -2.80 -23.12
C ARG A 442 3.65 -1.34 -22.74
N ILE A 443 2.77 -1.09 -21.77
CA ILE A 443 2.53 0.28 -21.25
C ILE A 443 3.82 0.85 -20.64
N CYS A 444 4.53 0.10 -19.83
CA CYS A 444 5.78 0.55 -19.22
C CYS A 444 6.83 0.92 -20.28
N ILE A 445 6.99 0.10 -21.32
CA ILE A 445 7.93 0.36 -22.41
C ILE A 445 7.52 1.62 -23.23
N ALA A 446 6.23 1.78 -23.51
CA ALA A 446 5.73 2.97 -24.20
C ALA A 446 6.00 4.25 -23.38
N LEU A 447 5.80 4.19 -22.06
CA LEU A 447 6.09 5.31 -21.15
C LEU A 447 7.59 5.61 -21.06
N GLN A 448 8.47 4.57 -21.08
CA GLN A 448 9.92 4.80 -21.13
C GLN A 448 10.34 5.49 -22.43
N LYS A 449 9.76 5.09 -23.58
CA LYS A 449 9.99 5.76 -24.85
C LYS A 449 9.59 7.22 -24.80
N LYS A 450 8.39 7.52 -24.28
CA LYS A 450 7.92 8.89 -24.11
C LYS A 450 8.85 9.71 -23.18
N ASP A 451 9.29 9.14 -22.05
CA ASP A 451 10.25 9.81 -21.16
C ASP A 451 11.57 10.13 -21.90
N ARG A 452 12.06 9.19 -22.71
CA ARG A 452 13.27 9.40 -23.53
C ARG A 452 13.10 10.54 -24.54
N GLU A 453 12.00 10.56 -25.28
CA GLU A 453 11.68 11.63 -26.22
C GLU A 453 11.60 12.99 -25.52
N ILE A 454 10.95 13.06 -24.36
CA ILE A 454 10.90 14.30 -23.57
C ILE A 454 12.30 14.78 -23.16
N VAL A 455 13.19 13.89 -22.73
CA VAL A 455 14.55 14.29 -22.34
C VAL A 455 15.36 14.78 -23.54
N LEU A 456 15.18 14.16 -24.73
CA LEU A 456 15.92 14.51 -25.94
C LEU A 456 15.38 15.77 -26.63
N HIS A 457 14.06 15.94 -26.67
CA HIS A 457 13.40 16.96 -27.50
C HIS A 457 12.59 18.00 -26.70
N GLY A 458 12.40 17.82 -25.40
CA GLY A 458 11.57 18.70 -24.57
C GLY A 458 10.11 18.27 -24.51
N PHE A 459 9.30 19.07 -23.78
CA PHE A 459 7.85 18.88 -23.66
C PHE A 459 7.11 19.52 -24.83
N GLU A 460 6.05 18.87 -25.32
CA GLU A 460 5.09 19.49 -26.23
C GLU A 460 4.45 20.70 -25.53
N SER A 461 4.64 21.90 -26.10
CA SER A 461 4.14 23.14 -25.48
C SER A 461 2.70 23.47 -25.85
N GLY A 462 2.12 22.79 -26.85
CA GLY A 462 0.84 23.14 -27.47
C GLY A 462 0.89 24.40 -28.34
N ARG A 463 2.05 25.07 -28.43
CA ARG A 463 2.25 26.22 -29.28
C ARG A 463 2.58 25.78 -30.69
N ILE A 464 1.68 26.05 -31.61
CA ILE A 464 1.84 25.72 -33.02
C ILE A 464 2.32 26.98 -33.76
N VAL A 465 3.44 26.89 -34.44
CA VAL A 465 4.03 27.98 -35.25
C VAL A 465 3.97 27.59 -36.71
N ARG A 466 3.57 28.55 -37.59
CA ARG A 466 3.58 28.37 -39.03
C ARG A 466 4.96 28.70 -39.58
N LEU A 467 5.53 27.79 -40.33
CA LEU A 467 6.80 27.99 -41.04
C LEU A 467 6.63 28.83 -42.32
N PRO A 468 7.72 29.42 -42.82
CA PRO A 468 7.67 30.22 -44.05
C PRO A 468 7.17 29.45 -45.28
N GLY A 469 7.33 28.13 -45.33
CA GLY A 469 6.80 27.25 -46.39
C GLY A 469 5.29 26.99 -46.29
N GLY A 470 4.63 27.46 -45.20
CA GLY A 470 3.21 27.25 -44.95
C GLY A 470 2.90 26.05 -44.06
N GLU A 471 3.90 25.26 -43.71
CA GLU A 471 3.81 24.13 -42.80
C GLU A 471 3.69 24.62 -41.35
N PHE A 472 3.19 23.75 -40.47
CA PHE A 472 3.05 24.06 -39.04
C PHE A 472 3.94 23.12 -38.23
N ILE A 473 4.64 23.65 -37.22
CA ILE A 473 5.37 22.88 -36.24
C ILE A 473 4.85 23.18 -34.83
N GLU A 474 4.92 22.21 -33.97
CA GLU A 474 4.72 22.39 -32.53
C GLU A 474 6.07 22.71 -31.89
N VAL A 475 6.12 23.82 -31.12
CA VAL A 475 7.32 24.24 -30.43
C VAL A 475 7.44 23.46 -29.12
N HIS A 476 8.56 22.79 -28.88
CA HIS A 476 8.81 22.10 -27.64
C HIS A 476 9.46 23.01 -26.60
N GLN A 477 9.04 22.84 -25.34
CA GLN A 477 9.67 23.52 -24.20
C GLN A 477 10.82 22.66 -23.65
N PRO A 478 12.00 23.26 -23.35
CA PRO A 478 13.12 22.52 -22.78
C PRO A 478 12.74 21.94 -21.42
N VAL A 479 13.35 20.80 -21.08
CA VAL A 479 13.12 20.13 -19.81
C VAL A 479 13.94 20.82 -18.71
N ASP A 480 13.28 21.32 -17.67
CA ASP A 480 13.95 21.84 -16.49
C ASP A 480 14.86 20.77 -15.85
N LYS A 481 16.00 21.20 -15.32
CA LYS A 481 16.95 20.32 -14.64
C LYS A 481 16.34 19.52 -13.48
N TYR A 482 15.30 20.04 -12.80
CA TYR A 482 14.59 19.35 -11.73
C TYR A 482 13.64 18.28 -12.25
N ASP A 483 13.00 18.51 -13.39
CA ASP A 483 12.11 17.52 -14.03
C ASP A 483 12.91 16.43 -14.73
N ARG A 484 14.08 16.75 -15.28
CA ARG A 484 14.98 15.78 -15.89
C ARG A 484 15.36 14.65 -14.95
N TRP A 485 15.68 14.95 -13.68
CA TRP A 485 15.98 13.93 -12.66
C TRP A 485 14.84 12.91 -12.47
N LYS A 486 13.63 13.31 -12.77
CA LYS A 486 12.45 12.42 -12.70
C LYS A 486 12.33 11.53 -13.94
N LEU A 487 12.85 11.94 -15.08
CA LEU A 487 12.73 11.26 -16.38
C LEU A 487 13.86 10.27 -16.64
N ILE A 488 15.07 10.55 -16.15
CA ILE A 488 16.25 9.72 -16.35
C ILE A 488 16.20 8.50 -15.42
N ASP A 489 16.53 7.33 -15.96
CA ASP A 489 16.76 6.12 -15.15
C ASP A 489 18.20 6.15 -14.63
N VAL A 490 18.35 6.29 -13.32
CA VAL A 490 19.67 6.34 -12.65
C VAL A 490 20.28 4.96 -12.39
N ASP A 491 19.53 3.88 -12.57
CA ASP A 491 19.98 2.52 -12.32
C ASP A 491 20.34 1.83 -13.65
N GLY A 492 21.54 2.07 -14.18
CA GLY A 492 22.05 1.33 -15.34
C GLY A 492 22.21 -0.16 -15.02
N TYR A 493 21.33 -1.01 -15.56
CA TYR A 493 21.41 -2.46 -15.42
C TYR A 493 21.79 -3.12 -16.74
N GLU A 494 22.70 -4.08 -16.65
CA GLU A 494 22.99 -4.99 -17.74
C GLU A 494 22.58 -6.41 -17.35
N PRO A 495 22.10 -7.23 -18.31
CA PRO A 495 21.85 -8.64 -18.06
C PRO A 495 23.11 -9.35 -17.57
N LEU A 496 22.93 -10.32 -16.68
CA LEU A 496 24.04 -11.08 -16.11
C LEU A 496 24.81 -11.82 -17.20
N VAL A 497 26.09 -11.50 -17.33
CA VAL A 497 27.04 -12.21 -18.24
C VAL A 497 27.73 -13.31 -17.44
N VAL A 498 27.50 -14.55 -17.83
CA VAL A 498 28.13 -15.72 -17.21
C VAL A 498 29.34 -16.12 -17.99
N ARG A 499 30.48 -16.28 -17.31
CA ARG A 499 31.74 -16.74 -17.89
C ARG A 499 31.90 -18.24 -17.70
N PRO A 500 32.48 -18.97 -18.71
CA PRO A 500 32.81 -20.37 -18.55
C PRO A 500 33.75 -20.60 -17.36
N ASN A 501 33.59 -21.74 -16.69
CA ASN A 501 34.50 -22.18 -15.63
C ASN A 501 35.88 -22.57 -16.22
N ALA A 502 36.85 -22.92 -15.36
CA ALA A 502 38.19 -23.32 -15.76
C ALA A 502 38.24 -24.54 -16.73
N LYS A 503 37.13 -25.30 -16.86
CA LYS A 503 36.96 -26.42 -17.80
C LYS A 503 36.24 -25.99 -19.09
N GLY A 504 36.05 -24.70 -19.35
CA GLY A 504 35.36 -24.17 -20.52
C GLY A 504 33.86 -24.45 -20.56
N ARG A 505 33.23 -24.89 -19.44
CA ARG A 505 31.81 -25.22 -19.36
C ARG A 505 31.06 -24.22 -18.48
N ILE A 506 29.85 -23.86 -18.90
CA ILE A 506 28.91 -23.10 -18.07
C ILE A 506 27.95 -24.11 -17.42
N PRO A 507 27.83 -24.14 -16.07
CA PRO A 507 26.86 -24.97 -15.40
C PRO A 507 25.42 -24.62 -15.87
N TRP A 508 24.55 -25.61 -15.93
CA TRP A 508 23.16 -25.39 -16.39
C TRP A 508 22.41 -24.37 -15.54
N THR A 509 22.66 -24.34 -14.23
CA THR A 509 22.09 -23.36 -13.30
C THR A 509 22.46 -21.92 -13.65
N GLU A 510 23.71 -21.70 -14.04
CA GLU A 510 24.18 -20.38 -14.46
C GLU A 510 23.65 -20.00 -15.85
N ASN A 511 23.47 -20.98 -16.76
CA ASN A 511 22.78 -20.75 -18.03
C ASN A 511 21.32 -20.35 -17.82
N LEU A 512 20.59 -21.07 -16.93
CA LEU A 512 19.22 -20.73 -16.58
C LEU A 512 19.14 -19.33 -15.97
N ARG A 513 20.03 -19.03 -15.03
CA ARG A 513 20.10 -17.71 -14.38
C ARG A 513 20.37 -16.59 -15.39
N SER A 514 21.31 -16.80 -16.32
CA SER A 514 21.59 -15.83 -17.38
C SER A 514 20.40 -15.65 -18.33
N ALA A 515 19.69 -16.74 -18.66
CA ALA A 515 18.47 -16.67 -19.47
C ALA A 515 17.37 -15.88 -18.77
N MET A 516 17.16 -16.14 -17.47
CA MET A 516 16.19 -15.40 -16.65
C MET A 516 16.58 -13.92 -16.50
N SER A 517 17.88 -13.62 -16.36
CA SER A 517 18.35 -12.24 -16.31
C SER A 517 18.10 -11.50 -17.63
N ARG A 518 18.39 -12.14 -18.78
CA ARG A 518 18.04 -11.56 -20.09
C ARG A 518 16.55 -11.32 -20.24
N TRP A 519 15.71 -12.30 -19.86
CA TRP A 519 14.26 -12.14 -19.88
C TRP A 519 13.78 -11.02 -18.97
N PHE A 520 14.40 -10.85 -17.78
CA PHE A 520 14.02 -9.80 -16.83
C PHE A 520 14.27 -8.40 -17.38
N PHE A 521 15.36 -8.23 -18.13
CA PHE A 521 15.77 -6.97 -18.76
C PHE A 521 15.37 -6.86 -20.24
N GLU A 522 14.71 -7.88 -20.79
CA GLU A 522 14.22 -7.87 -22.17
C GLU A 522 13.29 -6.68 -22.40
N ASP A 523 13.42 -6.06 -23.56
CA ASP A 523 12.65 -4.87 -23.97
C ASP A 523 12.89 -3.60 -23.13
N ARG A 524 13.83 -3.61 -22.21
CA ARG A 524 14.23 -2.38 -21.52
C ARG A 524 14.95 -1.45 -22.48
N LEU A 525 14.53 -0.18 -22.50
CA LEU A 525 15.29 0.83 -23.23
C LEU A 525 16.63 1.07 -22.53
N ALA A 526 17.70 1.16 -23.32
CA ALA A 526 19.00 1.55 -22.79
C ALA A 526 18.88 2.93 -22.12
N PRO A 527 19.44 3.12 -20.92
CA PRO A 527 19.51 4.44 -20.30
C PRO A 527 20.20 5.43 -21.23
N LEU A 528 19.78 6.69 -21.19
CA LEU A 528 20.47 7.76 -21.90
C LEU A 528 21.89 7.90 -21.36
N THR A 529 22.87 7.99 -22.26
CA THR A 529 24.24 8.31 -21.89
C THR A 529 24.37 9.77 -21.50
N GLN A 530 25.37 10.10 -20.67
CA GLN A 530 25.61 11.49 -20.29
C GLN A 530 25.87 12.38 -21.52
N ALA A 531 26.54 11.83 -22.52
CA ALA A 531 26.80 12.54 -23.77
C ALA A 531 25.51 12.85 -24.57
N GLU A 532 24.54 11.93 -24.60
CA GLU A 532 23.22 12.20 -25.23
C GLU A 532 22.45 13.27 -24.44
N ILE A 533 22.53 13.25 -23.11
CA ILE A 533 21.89 14.25 -22.24
C ILE A 533 22.53 15.62 -22.45
N ASP A 534 23.86 15.71 -22.44
CA ASP A 534 24.59 16.96 -22.63
C ASP A 534 24.35 17.55 -24.05
N ALA A 535 24.28 16.68 -25.07
CA ALA A 535 23.95 17.09 -26.43
C ALA A 535 22.51 17.62 -26.55
N ALA A 536 21.56 16.96 -25.89
CA ALA A 536 20.17 17.42 -25.83
C ALA A 536 20.05 18.77 -25.12
N ASP A 537 20.79 18.98 -24.03
CA ASP A 537 20.87 20.26 -23.31
C ASP A 537 21.41 21.36 -24.19
N ALA A 538 22.54 21.13 -24.83
CA ALA A 538 23.12 22.12 -25.73
C ALA A 538 22.14 22.50 -26.85
N HIS A 539 21.44 21.53 -27.41
CA HIS A 539 20.44 21.76 -28.46
C HIS A 539 19.23 22.56 -27.92
N GLN A 540 18.70 22.18 -26.77
CA GLN A 540 17.54 22.86 -26.17
C GLN A 540 17.89 24.30 -25.70
N HIS A 541 19.10 24.55 -25.21
CA HIS A 541 19.57 25.89 -24.86
C HIS A 541 19.78 26.78 -26.08
N HIS A 542 20.32 26.24 -27.17
CA HIS A 542 20.45 27.00 -28.43
C HIS A 542 19.09 27.40 -29.02
N VAL A 543 18.07 26.57 -28.87
CA VAL A 543 16.71 26.87 -29.31
C VAL A 543 16.08 27.97 -28.43
N THR A 544 16.43 28.08 -27.16
CA THR A 544 15.85 29.08 -26.24
C THR A 544 16.56 30.45 -26.33
N GLU A 545 17.88 30.48 -26.43
CA GLU A 545 18.67 31.73 -26.39
C GLU A 545 18.88 32.38 -27.76
N GLY A 546 18.82 31.62 -28.87
CA GLY A 546 19.10 32.07 -30.21
C GLY A 546 17.90 32.36 -31.08
N ASN A 547 16.73 31.83 -30.79
CA ASN A 547 15.69 31.67 -31.81
C ASN A 547 14.46 32.56 -31.68
N GLU A 548 14.12 33.18 -30.55
CA GLU A 548 12.99 34.11 -30.59
C GLU A 548 13.32 35.35 -31.47
N ALA A 549 14.54 35.88 -31.35
CA ALA A 549 14.98 37.01 -32.15
C ALA A 549 15.41 36.63 -33.58
N ALA A 550 16.12 35.49 -33.77
CA ALA A 550 16.56 35.05 -35.09
C ALA A 550 15.44 34.43 -35.91
N GLU A 551 14.51 33.73 -35.30
CA GLU A 551 13.34 33.12 -35.95
C GLU A 551 12.33 34.20 -36.36
N VAL A 552 12.10 35.22 -35.52
CA VAL A 552 11.32 36.41 -35.88
C VAL A 552 11.99 37.22 -36.98
N ALA A 553 13.33 37.38 -36.94
CA ALA A 553 14.08 38.06 -37.98
C ALA A 553 14.13 37.27 -39.31
N GLU A 554 14.23 35.94 -39.25
CA GLU A 554 14.18 35.08 -40.44
C GLU A 554 12.78 35.00 -41.04
N ILE A 555 11.72 34.98 -40.21
CA ILE A 555 10.32 35.07 -40.62
C ILE A 555 10.05 36.46 -41.27
N GLN A 556 10.54 37.53 -40.66
CA GLN A 556 10.43 38.88 -41.22
C GLN A 556 11.18 39.03 -42.55
N GLY A 557 12.43 38.54 -42.59
CA GLY A 557 13.24 38.57 -43.82
C GLY A 557 12.72 37.64 -44.93
N ALA A 558 12.00 36.59 -44.61
CA ALA A 558 11.29 35.75 -45.57
C ALA A 558 10.00 36.41 -46.09
N HIS A 559 9.29 37.18 -45.24
CA HIS A 559 8.11 37.96 -45.61
C HIS A 559 8.45 39.10 -46.58
N GLU A 560 9.53 39.82 -46.33
CA GLU A 560 10.05 40.86 -47.23
C GLU A 560 10.49 40.28 -48.58
N ARG A 561 11.13 39.12 -48.59
CA ARG A 561 11.56 38.43 -49.82
C ARG A 561 10.41 37.87 -50.66
N ALA A 562 9.27 37.56 -50.01
CA ALA A 562 8.08 37.02 -50.66
C ALA A 562 7.12 38.09 -51.21
N GLY A 563 7.40 39.39 -50.98
CA GLY A 563 6.60 40.51 -51.51
C GLY A 563 5.18 40.63 -50.94
N PHE A 564 4.96 40.10 -49.72
CA PHE A 564 3.69 40.30 -49.01
C PHE A 564 3.68 41.67 -48.31
N PRO A 565 2.58 42.45 -48.42
CA PRO A 565 2.48 43.74 -47.73
C PRO A 565 2.48 43.52 -46.21
N ASP A 566 3.17 44.46 -45.51
CA ASP A 566 3.28 44.50 -44.05
C ASP A 566 1.92 44.40 -43.35
N ALA A 567 1.53 43.22 -42.93
CA ALA A 567 0.54 43.07 -41.90
C ALA A 567 1.30 43.17 -40.56
N PRO A 568 0.95 44.08 -39.64
CA PRO A 568 1.63 44.15 -38.34
C PRO A 568 1.40 42.83 -37.63
N LEU A 569 2.49 42.10 -37.39
CA LEU A 569 2.51 40.97 -36.42
C LEU A 569 2.26 41.58 -35.04
N THR A 570 1.00 41.70 -34.67
CA THR A 570 0.66 41.90 -33.25
C THR A 570 1.00 40.61 -32.56
N VAL A 571 2.19 40.56 -31.98
CA VAL A 571 2.50 39.60 -30.91
C VAL A 571 1.56 40.04 -29.78
N ASP A 572 0.54 39.27 -29.56
CA ASP A 572 -0.32 39.44 -28.40
C ASP A 572 0.53 39.09 -27.19
N GLU A 573 1.19 40.09 -26.59
CA GLU A 573 1.86 39.99 -25.30
C GLU A 573 0.79 39.82 -24.22
N THR A 574 0.09 38.70 -24.26
CA THR A 574 -0.64 38.24 -23.08
C THR A 574 0.39 37.78 -22.08
N HIS A 575 0.74 38.71 -21.19
CA HIS A 575 1.31 38.52 -19.88
C HIS A 575 1.79 37.10 -19.56
N VAL A 576 3.07 36.86 -19.79
CA VAL A 576 3.79 35.83 -19.03
C VAL A 576 4.03 36.43 -17.66
N ASP A 577 3.11 36.12 -16.74
CA ASP A 577 3.28 36.44 -15.34
C ASP A 577 4.42 35.56 -14.82
N GLU A 578 5.60 36.13 -14.61
CA GLU A 578 6.72 35.52 -13.95
C GLU A 578 6.40 35.34 -12.46
N THR A 579 5.56 34.35 -12.14
CA THR A 579 5.44 33.85 -10.78
C THR A 579 5.92 32.41 -10.72
N PRO A 580 6.84 32.10 -9.80
CA PRO A 580 7.29 30.72 -9.63
C PRO A 580 6.12 29.86 -9.17
N ASN A 581 5.88 28.78 -9.87
CA ASN A 581 4.86 27.77 -9.61
C ASN A 581 4.95 27.24 -8.17
N THR A 582 4.22 27.88 -7.27
CA THR A 582 3.76 27.31 -6.01
C THR A 582 2.32 26.84 -6.25
N PRO A 583 1.98 25.59 -5.98
CA PRO A 583 0.58 25.15 -6.07
C PRO A 583 -0.16 25.69 -4.85
N SER A 584 -0.75 26.87 -4.98
CA SER A 584 -1.73 27.40 -4.04
C SER A 584 -3.10 26.98 -4.49
N THR A 585 -3.64 25.95 -3.87
CA THR A 585 -5.07 25.65 -3.95
C THR A 585 -5.82 26.69 -3.12
N VAL A 586 -6.23 27.78 -3.74
CA VAL A 586 -7.21 28.70 -3.18
C VAL A 586 -8.58 28.28 -3.71
N ILE A 587 -9.37 27.66 -2.86
CA ILE A 587 -10.79 27.45 -3.09
C ILE A 587 -11.47 28.81 -2.88
N SER A 588 -11.81 29.48 -3.98
CA SER A 588 -12.68 30.66 -3.96
C SER A 588 -14.12 30.20 -3.79
N THR A 589 -14.69 30.44 -2.62
CA THR A 589 -16.13 30.33 -2.36
C THR A 589 -16.80 31.65 -2.69
N GLU A 590 -17.15 31.87 -3.96
CA GLU A 590 -18.19 32.84 -4.29
C GLU A 590 -19.37 32.11 -4.95
N PRO A 591 -20.62 32.39 -4.50
CA PRO A 591 -21.80 31.71 -5.03
C PRO A 591 -22.18 32.29 -6.38
N VAL A 592 -22.22 31.43 -7.40
CA VAL A 592 -22.75 31.74 -8.73
C VAL A 592 -24.24 32.10 -8.59
N LYS A 593 -24.58 33.36 -8.83
CA LYS A 593 -25.95 33.83 -8.96
C LYS A 593 -26.62 33.20 -10.19
N LYS A 594 -27.65 32.38 -9.97
CA LYS A 594 -28.53 31.89 -11.04
C LYS A 594 -29.26 33.04 -11.71
N PRO A 595 -29.41 33.06 -13.05
CA PRO A 595 -30.21 34.04 -13.73
C PRO A 595 -31.70 33.85 -13.40
N ARG A 596 -32.36 34.95 -13.02
CA ARG A 596 -33.81 35.04 -12.81
C ARG A 596 -34.55 34.76 -14.13
N LYS A 597 -35.40 33.72 -14.13
CA LYS A 597 -36.44 33.56 -15.16
C LYS A 597 -37.47 34.69 -15.03
N LYS A 598 -37.69 35.44 -16.10
CA LYS A 598 -38.86 36.33 -16.26
C LYS A 598 -40.12 35.47 -16.25
N LYS A 599 -41.06 35.82 -15.42
CA LYS A 599 -42.46 35.40 -15.54
C LYS A 599 -43.07 36.14 -16.72
N SER A 600 -43.63 35.42 -17.68
CA SER A 600 -44.65 35.95 -18.58
C SER A 600 -45.99 35.78 -17.86
N GLU A 601 -46.69 36.91 -17.66
CA GLU A 601 -48.12 36.95 -17.50
C GLU A 601 -48.73 36.44 -18.81
N ASP A 602 -49.66 35.50 -18.70
CA ASP A 602 -50.98 35.54 -19.32
C ASP A 602 -51.69 34.20 -19.11
N ASP A 603 -52.93 34.40 -18.63
CA ASP A 603 -54.18 33.66 -18.82
C ASP A 603 -54.45 32.36 -18.03
N GLU A 604 -55.51 32.58 -17.21
CA GLU A 604 -56.63 31.77 -16.66
C GLU A 604 -56.32 30.74 -15.60
#